data_be2fe3cef41d0c998254bffd1236aeea
#
_entry.id   be2fe3cef41d0c998254bffd1236aeea
#
_cell.length_a   1.000
_cell.length_b   1.000
_cell.length_c   1.000
_cell.angle_alpha   90.00
_cell.angle_beta   90.00
_cell.angle_gamma   90.00
#
_symmetry.space_group_name_H-M   'P 1'
#
loop_
_entity.id
_entity.type
_entity.pdbx_description
1 polymer ?
#
loop_
_entity_poly.entity_id
_entity_poly.type
_entity_poly.pdbx_seq_one_letter_code
_entity_poly.pdbx_strand_id
1 'polypeptide(L)'
;MIHFIQIDGAGRILRSGSAPCRHLKDLPGANSSFRRVPHPVPDPNAFYWDGGLVAVPAAPTPFHHFDVASRCWALDLAQAWAAVRAQRDTRLAACDWVTLRAHETGESVPALWLVYRKALRDITDQPDPLGITWPKAPD
;
A
#
# COMPACT_ATOMS: atom_id res chain seq x y z
N MET A 1 31.63 16.54 7.21
CA MET A 1 30.48 15.77 7.72
C MET A 1 30.42 14.48 6.92
N ILE A 2 30.15 13.33 7.55
CA ILE A 2 29.98 12.08 6.86
C ILE A 2 28.51 11.67 6.95
N HIS A 3 28.01 11.09 5.85
CA HIS A 3 26.67 10.53 5.80
C HIS A 3 26.74 9.03 6.01
N PHE A 4 25.79 8.49 6.72
CA PHE A 4 25.73 7.07 7.05
C PHE A 4 24.31 6.53 6.97
N ILE A 5 24.21 5.23 6.76
CA ILE A 5 22.99 4.44 6.92
C ILE A 5 23.24 3.30 7.89
N GLN A 6 22.22 2.88 8.58
CA GLN A 6 22.20 1.62 9.31
C GLN A 6 21.31 0.64 8.55
N ILE A 7 21.82 -0.57 8.32
CA ILE A 7 21.13 -1.62 7.58
C ILE A 7 20.89 -2.85 8.46
N ASP A 8 19.87 -3.64 8.13
CA ASP A 8 19.67 -5.00 8.65
C ASP A 8 20.48 -6.03 7.83
N GLY A 9 20.32 -7.31 8.18
CA GLY A 9 20.99 -8.42 7.50
C GLY A 9 20.58 -8.63 6.03
N ALA A 10 19.42 -8.10 5.61
CA ALA A 10 18.92 -8.17 4.24
C ALA A 10 19.33 -6.95 3.39
N GLY A 11 19.90 -5.91 4.02
CA GLY A 11 20.25 -4.66 3.35
C GLY A 11 19.16 -3.59 3.38
N ARG A 12 18.08 -3.78 4.18
CA ARG A 12 17.07 -2.74 4.39
C ARG A 12 17.69 -1.60 5.21
N ILE A 13 17.45 -0.37 4.81
CA ILE A 13 17.91 0.80 5.54
C ILE A 13 16.95 1.05 6.70
N LEU A 14 17.45 0.90 7.93
CA LEU A 14 16.69 1.13 9.16
C LEU A 14 16.64 2.61 9.53
N ARG A 15 17.73 3.31 9.27
CA ARG A 15 17.85 4.76 9.46
C ARG A 15 19.02 5.34 8.68
N SER A 16 18.96 6.63 8.44
CA SER A 16 20.03 7.43 7.84
C SER A 16 20.37 8.62 8.72
N GLY A 17 21.56 9.19 8.52
CA GLY A 17 21.97 10.36 9.25
C GLY A 17 23.28 10.94 8.77
N SER A 18 23.67 12.04 9.42
CA SER A 18 24.95 12.70 9.19
C SER A 18 25.62 13.01 10.53
N ALA A 19 26.93 12.81 10.61
CA ALA A 19 27.71 13.09 11.81
C ALA A 19 29.07 13.66 11.47
N PRO A 20 29.71 14.44 12.39
CA PRO A 20 31.12 14.76 12.28
C PRO A 20 31.97 13.49 12.20
N CYS A 21 33.04 13.52 11.43
CA CYS A 21 33.89 12.36 11.12
C CYS A 21 34.37 11.55 12.34
N ARG A 22 34.60 12.26 13.47
CA ARG A 22 35.12 11.69 14.72
C ARG A 22 34.09 10.87 15.53
N HIS A 23 32.79 10.99 15.23
CA HIS A 23 31.71 10.38 16.03
C HIS A 23 31.13 9.10 15.47
N LEU A 24 31.64 8.59 14.36
CA LEU A 24 31.08 7.37 13.75
C LEU A 24 31.25 6.11 14.63
N LYS A 25 32.32 6.10 15.44
CA LYS A 25 32.64 5.02 16.38
C LYS A 25 31.75 5.04 17.64
N ASP A 26 31.18 6.20 17.96
CA ASP A 26 30.44 6.45 19.19
C ASP A 26 28.91 6.28 18.97
N LEU A 27 28.47 5.95 17.76
CA LEU A 27 27.05 5.70 17.49
C LEU A 27 26.60 4.38 18.16
N PRO A 28 25.48 4.39 18.90
CA PRO A 28 24.93 3.18 19.48
C PRO A 28 24.71 2.11 18.40
N GLY A 29 25.33 0.94 18.54
CA GLY A 29 25.28 -0.12 17.53
C GLY A 29 26.25 0.08 16.37
N ALA A 30 27.39 0.76 16.56
CA ALA A 30 28.46 0.93 15.59
C ALA A 30 29.21 -0.37 15.28
N ASN A 31 28.46 -1.44 15.06
CA ASN A 31 28.93 -2.73 14.58
C ASN A 31 28.76 -2.81 13.04
N SER A 32 28.88 -3.97 12.48
CA SER A 32 28.86 -4.23 11.01
C SER A 32 27.64 -3.73 10.24
N SER A 33 26.62 -3.19 10.91
CA SER A 33 25.37 -2.72 10.28
C SER A 33 25.42 -1.28 9.75
N PHE A 34 26.45 -0.48 10.11
CA PHE A 34 26.60 0.87 9.58
C PHE A 34 27.39 0.90 8.28
N ARG A 35 26.91 1.69 7.35
CA ARG A 35 27.57 1.95 6.05
C ARG A 35 27.72 3.45 5.83
N ARG A 36 28.89 3.85 5.35
CA ARG A 36 29.11 5.21 4.88
C ARG A 36 28.53 5.36 3.48
N VAL A 37 27.84 6.48 3.24
CA VAL A 37 27.27 6.82 1.93
C VAL A 37 27.78 8.20 1.48
N PRO A 38 27.87 8.43 0.15
CA PRO A 38 28.42 9.69 -0.38
C PRO A 38 27.51 10.89 -0.11
N HIS A 39 26.21 10.67 -0.03
CA HIS A 39 25.19 11.72 0.12
C HIS A 39 24.22 11.39 1.24
N PRO A 40 23.50 12.39 1.79
CA PRO A 40 22.39 12.13 2.70
C PRO A 40 21.33 11.25 2.02
N VAL A 41 20.73 10.34 2.77
CA VAL A 41 19.58 9.53 2.33
C VAL A 41 18.34 10.07 3.06
N PRO A 42 17.57 10.98 2.44
CA PRO A 42 16.44 11.64 3.10
C PRO A 42 15.27 10.68 3.33
N ASP A 43 15.06 9.73 2.42
CA ASP A 43 14.06 8.69 2.56
C ASP A 43 14.73 7.31 2.54
N PRO A 44 14.86 6.65 3.70
CA PRO A 44 15.42 5.31 3.80
C PRO A 44 14.65 4.25 3.01
N ASN A 45 13.34 4.43 2.78
CA ASN A 45 12.50 3.47 2.06
C ASN A 45 12.67 3.54 0.53
N ALA A 46 13.24 4.64 0.03
CA ALA A 46 13.52 4.81 -1.40
C ALA A 46 14.78 4.07 -1.86
N PHE A 47 15.54 3.49 -0.94
CA PHE A 47 16.83 2.84 -1.24
C PHE A 47 17.02 1.57 -0.42
N TYR A 48 17.88 0.68 -0.89
CA TYR A 48 18.41 -0.45 -0.12
C TYR A 48 19.92 -0.59 -0.37
N TRP A 49 20.58 -1.39 0.44
CA TRP A 49 22.01 -1.64 0.36
C TRP A 49 22.31 -2.99 -0.30
N ASP A 50 23.07 -2.97 -1.39
CA ASP A 50 23.55 -4.17 -2.06
C ASP A 50 25.00 -3.98 -2.54
N GLY A 51 25.94 -3.97 -1.58
CA GLY A 51 27.32 -3.55 -1.85
C GLY A 51 27.48 -2.04 -2.10
N GLY A 52 26.39 -1.35 -2.34
CA GLY A 52 26.22 0.08 -2.57
C GLY A 52 24.78 0.51 -2.31
N LEU A 53 24.51 1.81 -2.40
CA LEU A 53 23.16 2.36 -2.30
C LEU A 53 22.42 2.16 -3.62
N VAL A 54 21.34 1.39 -3.60
CA VAL A 54 20.51 1.08 -4.78
C VAL A 54 19.13 1.66 -4.58
N ALA A 55 18.61 2.35 -5.59
CA ALA A 55 17.25 2.88 -5.55
C ALA A 55 16.21 1.73 -5.67
N VAL A 56 15.18 1.78 -4.85
CA VAL A 56 14.02 0.89 -4.98
C VAL A 56 13.28 1.25 -6.28
N PRO A 57 12.99 0.28 -7.15
CA PRO A 57 12.21 0.54 -8.37
C PRO A 57 10.83 1.13 -8.05
N ALA A 58 10.18 1.74 -9.04
CA ALA A 58 8.82 2.25 -8.87
C ALA A 58 7.84 1.11 -8.55
N ALA A 59 6.94 1.34 -7.59
CA ALA A 59 5.91 0.37 -7.22
C ALA A 59 4.93 0.13 -8.39
N PRO A 60 4.58 -1.13 -8.70
CA PRO A 60 3.57 -1.43 -9.71
C PRO A 60 2.19 -0.86 -9.37
N THR A 61 1.79 -0.93 -8.11
CA THR A 61 0.55 -0.31 -7.58
C THR A 61 0.78 0.14 -6.14
N PRO A 62 -0.14 0.98 -5.56
CA PRO A 62 -0.05 1.41 -4.16
C PRO A 62 -0.15 0.26 -3.14
N PHE A 63 -0.59 -0.93 -3.59
CA PHE A 63 -0.75 -2.13 -2.75
C PHE A 63 0.47 -3.05 -2.77
N HIS A 64 1.56 -2.64 -3.40
CA HIS A 64 2.81 -3.41 -3.40
C HIS A 64 3.78 -2.83 -2.38
N HIS A 65 4.47 -3.71 -1.68
CA HIS A 65 5.64 -3.37 -0.88
C HIS A 65 6.88 -4.06 -1.43
N PHE A 66 8.02 -3.37 -1.35
CA PHE A 66 9.29 -3.93 -1.81
C PHE A 66 9.90 -4.80 -0.72
N ASP A 67 10.07 -6.08 -1.02
CA ASP A 67 10.82 -6.98 -0.15
C ASP A 67 12.31 -6.92 -0.50
N VAL A 68 13.08 -6.33 0.41
CA VAL A 68 14.52 -6.14 0.22
C VAL A 68 15.28 -7.46 0.19
N ALA A 69 14.82 -8.49 0.88
CA ALA A 69 15.50 -9.78 0.92
C ALA A 69 15.40 -10.53 -0.42
N SER A 70 14.22 -10.54 -1.03
CA SER A 70 13.98 -11.17 -2.34
C SER A 70 14.23 -10.24 -3.53
N ARG A 71 14.41 -8.94 -3.31
CA ARG A 71 14.53 -7.89 -4.34
C ARG A 71 13.32 -7.81 -5.26
N CYS A 72 12.14 -8.15 -4.74
CA CYS A 72 10.90 -8.22 -5.49
C CYS A 72 9.79 -7.40 -4.86
N TRP A 73 8.84 -6.98 -5.69
CA TRP A 73 7.59 -6.39 -5.23
C TRP A 73 6.62 -7.50 -4.80
N ALA A 74 6.11 -7.40 -3.59
CA ALA A 74 5.06 -8.28 -3.06
C ALA A 74 3.74 -7.52 -2.97
N LEU A 75 2.65 -8.13 -3.44
CA LEU A 75 1.31 -7.57 -3.36
C LEU A 75 0.72 -7.82 -1.97
N ASP A 76 0.27 -6.77 -1.29
CA ASP A 76 -0.55 -6.88 -0.10
C ASP A 76 -2.02 -7.11 -0.49
N LEU A 77 -2.38 -8.37 -0.60
CA LEU A 77 -3.74 -8.78 -0.94
C LEU A 77 -4.78 -8.30 0.07
N ALA A 78 -4.43 -8.24 1.35
CA ALA A 78 -5.34 -7.79 2.40
C ALA A 78 -5.69 -6.31 2.22
N GLN A 79 -4.68 -5.48 1.96
CA GLN A 79 -4.85 -4.05 1.70
C GLN A 79 -5.61 -3.80 0.40
N ALA A 80 -5.30 -4.53 -0.68
CA ALA A 80 -6.01 -4.42 -1.95
C ALA A 80 -7.50 -4.75 -1.79
N TRP A 81 -7.85 -5.85 -1.13
CA TRP A 81 -9.24 -6.21 -0.84
C TRP A 81 -9.93 -5.23 0.11
N ALA A 82 -9.21 -4.66 1.06
CA ALA A 82 -9.76 -3.60 1.94
C ALA A 82 -10.18 -2.37 1.12
N ALA A 83 -9.37 -1.96 0.14
CA ALA A 83 -9.70 -0.86 -0.76
C ALA A 83 -10.93 -1.16 -1.62
N VAL A 84 -11.06 -2.38 -2.15
CA VAL A 84 -12.26 -2.82 -2.89
C VAL A 84 -13.51 -2.75 -2.01
N ARG A 85 -13.43 -3.25 -0.78
CA ARG A 85 -14.57 -3.18 0.17
C ARG A 85 -14.96 -1.74 0.48
N ALA A 86 -14.01 -0.86 0.70
CA ALA A 86 -14.28 0.56 0.96
C ALA A 86 -15.00 1.22 -0.23
N GLN A 87 -14.58 0.94 -1.47
CA GLN A 87 -15.26 1.44 -2.67
C GLN A 87 -16.66 0.85 -2.82
N ARG A 88 -16.85 -0.45 -2.55
CA ARG A 88 -18.17 -1.08 -2.52
C ARG A 88 -19.10 -0.40 -1.54
N ASP A 89 -18.63 -0.18 -0.32
CA ASP A 89 -19.44 0.43 0.74
C ASP A 89 -19.86 1.86 0.38
N THR A 90 -18.96 2.64 -0.23
CA THR A 90 -19.29 3.97 -0.78
C THR A 90 -20.39 3.89 -1.84
N ARG A 91 -20.34 2.91 -2.75
CA ARG A 91 -21.35 2.73 -3.81
C ARG A 91 -22.68 2.23 -3.25
N LEU A 92 -22.66 1.37 -2.23
CA LEU A 92 -23.87 0.93 -1.53
C LEU A 92 -24.54 2.09 -0.82
N ALA A 93 -23.79 2.90 -0.07
CA ALA A 93 -24.28 4.08 0.60
C ALA A 93 -24.91 5.10 -0.38
N ALA A 94 -24.28 5.29 -1.55
CA ALA A 94 -24.79 6.19 -2.58
C ALA A 94 -26.16 5.77 -3.16
N CYS A 95 -26.57 4.53 -2.98
CA CYS A 95 -27.87 4.01 -3.46
C CYS A 95 -28.81 3.57 -2.33
N ASP A 96 -28.53 3.87 -1.07
CA ASP A 96 -29.40 3.52 0.06
C ASP A 96 -30.73 4.30 0.03
N TRP A 97 -30.75 5.49 -0.56
CA TRP A 97 -31.95 6.29 -0.76
C TRP A 97 -33.05 5.54 -1.53
N VAL A 98 -32.69 4.63 -2.46
CA VAL A 98 -33.65 3.85 -3.22
C VAL A 98 -34.45 2.93 -2.31
N THR A 99 -33.77 2.29 -1.36
CA THR A 99 -34.40 1.40 -0.38
C THR A 99 -35.26 2.18 0.60
N LEU A 100 -34.75 3.35 1.06
CA LEU A 100 -35.47 4.23 1.98
C LEU A 100 -36.74 4.75 1.32
N ARG A 101 -36.67 5.25 0.08
CA ARG A 101 -37.83 5.71 -0.69
C ARG A 101 -38.89 4.64 -0.84
N ALA A 102 -38.49 3.42 -1.23
CA ALA A 102 -39.40 2.29 -1.39
C ALA A 102 -40.12 1.96 -0.08
N HIS A 103 -39.39 2.05 1.06
CA HIS A 103 -39.98 1.84 2.38
C HIS A 103 -40.98 2.94 2.74
N GLU A 104 -40.67 4.22 2.50
CA GLU A 104 -41.51 5.37 2.79
C GLU A 104 -42.79 5.41 1.94
N THR A 105 -42.70 4.98 0.67
CA THR A 105 -43.87 4.99 -0.24
C THR A 105 -44.67 3.71 -0.19
N GLY A 106 -44.17 2.64 0.50
CA GLY A 106 -44.81 1.32 0.50
C GLY A 106 -44.67 0.57 -0.85
N GLU A 107 -43.77 1.06 -1.72
CA GLU A 107 -43.48 0.43 -3.02
C GLU A 107 -42.35 -0.60 -2.91
N SER A 108 -42.23 -1.49 -3.91
CA SER A 108 -41.08 -2.39 -3.99
C SER A 108 -39.86 -1.67 -4.56
N VAL A 109 -38.67 -2.05 -4.09
CA VAL A 109 -37.41 -1.58 -4.70
C VAL A 109 -37.36 -2.02 -6.17
N PRO A 110 -37.07 -1.11 -7.13
CA PRO A 110 -36.99 -1.46 -8.54
C PRO A 110 -35.98 -2.59 -8.80
N ALA A 111 -36.37 -3.53 -9.66
CA ALA A 111 -35.58 -4.76 -9.88
C ALA A 111 -34.13 -4.50 -10.31
N LEU A 112 -33.89 -3.49 -11.16
CA LEU A 112 -32.54 -3.12 -11.60
C LEU A 112 -31.63 -2.70 -10.44
N TRP A 113 -32.19 -1.98 -9.45
CA TRP A 113 -31.46 -1.61 -8.26
C TRP A 113 -31.17 -2.80 -7.34
N LEU A 114 -32.09 -3.77 -7.26
CA LEU A 114 -31.83 -5.01 -6.51
C LEU A 114 -30.67 -5.79 -7.12
N VAL A 115 -30.64 -5.92 -8.46
CA VAL A 115 -29.55 -6.58 -9.19
C VAL A 115 -28.23 -5.86 -8.97
N TYR A 116 -28.21 -4.53 -9.11
CA TYR A 116 -27.01 -3.72 -8.91
C TYR A 116 -26.45 -3.86 -7.49
N ARG A 117 -27.31 -3.72 -6.48
CA ARG A 117 -26.93 -3.82 -5.06
C ARG A 117 -26.45 -5.25 -4.71
N LYS A 118 -27.07 -6.29 -5.33
CA LYS A 118 -26.58 -7.65 -5.17
C LYS A 118 -25.19 -7.80 -5.76
N ALA A 119 -24.97 -7.35 -7.00
CA ALA A 119 -23.65 -7.40 -7.64
C ALA A 119 -22.57 -6.66 -6.87
N LEU A 120 -22.89 -5.54 -6.21
CA LEU A 120 -21.97 -4.85 -5.31
C LEU A 120 -21.62 -5.68 -4.07
N ARG A 121 -22.59 -6.37 -3.45
CA ARG A 121 -22.31 -7.23 -2.28
C ARG A 121 -21.42 -8.42 -2.64
N ASP A 122 -21.62 -8.97 -3.83
CA ASP A 122 -20.91 -10.13 -4.34
C ASP A 122 -19.56 -9.73 -5.02
N ILE A 123 -19.14 -8.46 -4.94
CA ILE A 123 -17.96 -7.94 -5.64
C ILE A 123 -16.67 -8.67 -5.26
N THR A 124 -16.57 -9.18 -4.05
CA THR A 124 -15.40 -9.90 -3.53
C THR A 124 -15.34 -11.37 -3.97
N ASP A 125 -16.34 -11.86 -4.73
CA ASP A 125 -16.30 -13.20 -5.33
C ASP A 125 -15.41 -13.23 -6.58
N GLN A 126 -15.02 -12.05 -7.09
CA GLN A 126 -14.04 -11.93 -8.17
C GLN A 126 -12.64 -12.31 -7.66
N PRO A 127 -11.81 -12.98 -8.48
CA PRO A 127 -10.55 -13.57 -8.01
C PRO A 127 -9.41 -12.54 -7.83
N ASP A 128 -9.48 -11.39 -8.49
CA ASP A 128 -8.38 -10.41 -8.53
C ASP A 128 -8.84 -9.02 -8.04
N PRO A 129 -8.32 -8.54 -6.89
CA PRO A 129 -8.66 -7.22 -6.38
C PRO A 129 -8.13 -6.06 -7.23
N LEU A 130 -7.16 -6.29 -8.10
CA LEU A 130 -6.62 -5.27 -9.00
C LEU A 130 -7.38 -5.17 -10.33
N GLY A 131 -8.13 -6.22 -10.67
CA GLY A 131 -8.91 -6.35 -11.92
C GLY A 131 -10.41 -6.31 -11.72
N ILE A 132 -10.94 -5.63 -10.69
CA ILE A 132 -12.37 -5.62 -10.38
C ILE A 132 -13.22 -5.01 -11.51
N THR A 133 -14.19 -5.79 -11.97
CA THR A 133 -15.26 -5.30 -12.87
C THR A 133 -16.42 -4.79 -12.03
N TRP A 134 -16.62 -3.48 -12.01
CA TRP A 134 -17.67 -2.85 -11.24
C TRP A 134 -19.00 -2.85 -11.99
N PRO A 135 -20.12 -3.19 -11.32
CA PRO A 135 -21.44 -3.09 -11.94
C PRO A 135 -21.78 -1.62 -12.24
N LYS A 136 -22.50 -1.40 -13.35
CA LYS A 136 -23.02 -0.07 -13.70
C LYS A 136 -24.30 0.20 -12.90
N ALA A 137 -24.38 1.38 -12.30
CA ALA A 137 -25.60 1.83 -11.62
C ALA A 137 -26.74 1.98 -12.66
N PRO A 138 -28.00 1.66 -12.28
CA PRO A 138 -29.16 2.01 -13.08
C PRO A 138 -29.28 3.53 -13.24
N ASP A 139 -29.83 3.97 -14.37
CA ASP A 139 -30.12 5.38 -14.66
C ASP A 139 -31.33 5.87 -13.87
#